data_09a6e06dd405f52481e04e7f4e47195c
#
_entry.id   09a6e06dd405f52481e04e7f4e47195c
#
_cell.length_a   1.000
_cell.length_b   1.000
_cell.length_c   1.000
_cell.angle_alpha   90.00
_cell.angle_beta   90.00
_cell.angle_gamma   90.00
#
_symmetry.space_group_name_H-M   'P 1'
#
loop_
_entity.id
_entity.type
_entity.pdbx_description
1 polymer ?
#
loop_
_entity_poly.entity_id
_entity_poly.type
_entity_poly.pdbx_seq_one_letter_code
_entity_poly.pdbx_strand_id
1 'polypeptide(L)'
;MATAYTFFHWGPYYWVLYLIPCIPIFYFMGVRQVKKQRVSECLTPLFGRKLIDGWFGVCLDVFIIMGLAGGIGSTLATAVQLVSGLYADYFGLPDTQALHLGVLGMFTVITLGSIRKPLSKGMRLLSDMNSILALSLLAIVLIGGATGYFFSLGTNTLGMVLDMFPRVSGWTDPFN
;
A
#
# COMPACT_ATOMS: atom_id res chain seq x y z
N MET A 1 9.96 -20.61 5.13
CA MET A 1 10.48 -19.28 5.54
C MET A 1 10.07 -18.17 4.57
N ALA A 2 10.38 -18.21 3.27
CA ALA A 2 10.03 -17.15 2.32
C ALA A 2 8.53 -16.78 2.30
N THR A 3 7.65 -17.78 2.19
CA THR A 3 6.19 -17.60 2.23
C THR A 3 5.69 -17.00 3.54
N ALA A 4 6.27 -17.35 4.68
CA ALA A 4 5.92 -16.76 5.98
C ALA A 4 6.29 -15.28 6.03
N TYR A 5 7.44 -14.88 5.48
CA TYR A 5 7.82 -13.48 5.35
C TYR A 5 6.88 -12.69 4.44
N THR A 6 6.43 -13.28 3.35
CA THR A 6 5.44 -12.64 2.47
C THR A 6 4.11 -12.42 3.19
N PHE A 7 3.64 -13.42 3.94
CA PHE A 7 2.43 -13.30 4.74
C PHE A 7 2.57 -12.29 5.89
N PHE A 8 3.75 -12.21 6.50
CA PHE A 8 4.03 -11.22 7.52
C PHE A 8 4.02 -9.81 6.92
N HIS A 9 4.65 -9.62 5.74
CA HIS A 9 4.75 -8.32 5.09
C HIS A 9 3.42 -7.84 4.48
N TRP A 10 2.60 -8.76 3.92
CA TRP A 10 1.33 -8.42 3.27
C TRP A 10 0.09 -8.83 4.07
N GLY A 11 0.29 -9.45 5.22
CA GLY A 11 -0.76 -9.94 6.09
C GLY A 11 -1.34 -8.89 7.04
N PRO A 12 -2.19 -9.32 7.99
CA PRO A 12 -2.88 -8.45 8.93
C PRO A 12 -1.98 -7.50 9.72
N TYR A 13 -0.74 -7.90 9.97
CA TYR A 13 0.25 -7.10 10.70
C TYR A 13 0.55 -5.77 10.09
N TYR A 14 0.84 -5.78 8.79
CA TYR A 14 1.16 -4.59 8.05
C TYR A 14 -0.06 -3.67 7.93
N TRP A 15 -1.23 -4.28 7.74
CA TRP A 15 -2.48 -3.55 7.63
C TRP A 15 -2.94 -2.90 8.93
N VAL A 16 -2.60 -3.46 10.09
CA VAL A 16 -2.89 -2.82 11.39
C VAL A 16 -2.19 -1.47 11.52
N LEU A 17 -0.97 -1.32 11.02
CA LEU A 17 -0.24 -0.04 11.03
C LEU A 17 -0.96 1.05 10.22
N TYR A 18 -1.68 0.66 9.17
CA TYR A 18 -2.51 1.60 8.40
C TYR A 18 -3.89 1.82 9.03
N LEU A 19 -4.47 0.80 9.65
CA LEU A 19 -5.78 0.91 10.31
C LEU A 19 -5.77 1.88 11.48
N ILE A 20 -4.72 1.86 12.30
CA ILE A 20 -4.60 2.76 13.46
C ILE A 20 -4.77 4.23 13.06
N PRO A 21 -4.00 4.80 12.10
CA PRO A 21 -4.20 6.18 11.67
C PRO A 21 -5.48 6.40 10.83
N CYS A 22 -6.00 5.37 10.15
CA CYS A 22 -7.23 5.50 9.38
C CYS A 22 -8.46 5.79 10.24
N ILE A 23 -8.53 5.24 11.45
CA ILE A 23 -9.69 5.43 12.36
C ILE A 23 -9.89 6.92 12.70
N PRO A 24 -8.91 7.66 13.24
CA PRO A 24 -9.08 9.08 13.51
C PRO A 24 -9.27 9.89 12.23
N ILE A 25 -8.58 9.58 11.13
CA ILE A 25 -8.76 10.27 9.86
C ILE A 25 -10.21 10.12 9.37
N PHE A 26 -10.75 8.90 9.37
CA PHE A 26 -12.14 8.64 8.98
C PHE A 26 -13.13 9.39 9.89
N TYR A 27 -12.91 9.37 11.19
CA TYR A 27 -13.77 10.06 12.14
C TYR A 27 -13.79 11.59 11.90
N PHE A 28 -12.62 12.21 11.74
CA PHE A 28 -12.53 13.66 11.54
C PHE A 28 -13.02 14.09 10.15
N MET A 29 -12.68 13.36 9.11
CA MET A 29 -13.05 13.71 7.73
C MET A 29 -14.47 13.23 7.37
N GLY A 30 -14.83 12.01 7.76
CA GLY A 30 -16.11 11.39 7.39
C GLY A 30 -17.26 11.76 8.32
N VAL A 31 -17.05 11.69 9.64
CA VAL A 31 -18.11 11.90 10.63
C VAL A 31 -18.20 13.38 11.04
N ARG A 32 -17.08 13.99 11.42
CA ARG A 32 -17.05 15.40 11.81
C ARG A 32 -17.02 16.39 10.64
N GLN A 33 -16.76 15.91 9.44
CA GLN A 33 -16.70 16.72 8.21
C GLN A 33 -15.87 17.99 8.36
N VAL A 34 -14.69 17.88 8.94
CA VAL A 34 -13.80 19.02 9.18
C VAL A 34 -13.38 19.60 7.83
N LYS A 35 -13.56 20.90 7.65
CA LYS A 35 -13.27 21.60 6.38
C LYS A 35 -11.80 21.51 5.95
N LYS A 36 -10.88 21.49 6.89
CA LYS A 36 -9.45 21.34 6.64
C LYS A 36 -9.10 19.85 6.57
N GLN A 37 -8.88 19.32 5.37
CA GLN A 37 -8.48 17.93 5.15
C GLN A 37 -6.98 17.77 5.40
N ARG A 38 -6.55 17.94 6.65
CA ARG A 38 -5.17 17.79 7.10
C ARG A 38 -5.10 16.67 8.11
N VAL A 39 -4.06 15.84 8.04
CA VAL A 39 -3.89 14.74 8.99
C VAL A 39 -3.61 15.28 10.40
N SER A 40 -2.93 16.40 10.51
CA SER A 40 -2.69 17.11 11.78
C SER A 40 -3.98 17.48 12.52
N GLU A 41 -5.11 17.69 11.84
CA GLU A 41 -6.42 17.96 12.47
C GLU A 41 -6.86 16.84 13.42
N CYS A 42 -6.48 15.61 13.14
CA CYS A 42 -6.79 14.45 13.99
C CYS A 42 -6.16 14.55 15.38
N LEU A 43 -5.12 15.35 15.52
CA LEU A 43 -4.40 15.57 16.78
C LEU A 43 -4.91 16.80 17.56
N THR A 44 -5.87 17.52 16.99
CA THR A 44 -6.45 18.73 17.66
C THR A 44 -6.99 18.43 19.07
N PRO A 45 -7.65 17.30 19.36
CA PRO A 45 -8.13 16.99 20.71
C PRO A 45 -7.00 16.79 21.73
N LEU A 46 -5.82 16.35 21.28
CA LEU A 46 -4.67 16.06 22.15
C LEU A 46 -3.82 17.31 22.39
N PHE A 47 -3.53 18.06 21.35
CA PHE A 47 -2.58 19.17 21.39
C PHE A 47 -3.23 20.57 21.38
N GLY A 48 -4.53 20.63 21.14
CA GLY A 48 -5.26 21.88 21.08
C GLY A 48 -5.09 22.63 19.73
N ARG A 49 -6.07 23.48 19.44
CA ARG A 49 -6.15 24.17 18.14
C ARG A 49 -5.01 25.14 17.86
N LYS A 50 -4.53 25.83 18.90
CA LYS A 50 -3.43 26.79 18.74
C LYS A 50 -2.13 26.15 18.24
N LEU A 51 -1.81 24.95 18.70
CA LEU A 51 -0.60 24.24 18.31
C LEU A 51 -0.73 23.65 16.89
N ILE A 52 -1.90 23.11 16.59
CA ILE A 52 -2.17 22.47 15.27
C ILE A 52 -2.31 23.50 14.15
N ASP A 53 -2.90 24.66 14.41
CA ASP A 53 -2.95 25.76 13.42
C ASP A 53 -1.60 26.53 13.32
N GLY A 54 -0.68 26.29 14.25
CA GLY A 54 0.66 26.87 14.27
C GLY A 54 1.69 26.10 13.41
N TRP A 55 2.95 26.49 13.58
CA TRP A 55 4.08 25.90 12.85
C TRP A 55 4.22 24.37 13.08
N PHE A 56 3.87 23.90 14.27
CA PHE A 56 3.94 22.47 14.61
C PHE A 56 3.04 21.62 13.71
N GLY A 57 1.78 22.04 13.53
CA GLY A 57 0.85 21.33 12.63
C GLY A 57 1.31 21.37 11.18
N VAL A 58 1.91 22.48 10.73
CA VAL A 58 2.48 22.59 9.38
C VAL A 58 3.67 21.64 9.21
N CYS A 59 4.60 21.61 10.16
CA CYS A 59 5.73 20.68 10.14
C CYS A 59 5.26 19.23 10.08
N LEU A 60 4.27 18.88 10.91
CA LEU A 60 3.71 17.52 10.93
C LEU A 60 3.11 17.15 9.58
N ASP A 61 2.31 18.02 8.97
CA ASP A 61 1.72 17.77 7.66
C ASP A 61 2.79 17.62 6.57
N VAL A 62 3.85 18.43 6.62
CA VAL A 62 4.99 18.32 5.70
C VAL A 62 5.68 16.97 5.86
N PHE A 63 5.97 16.52 7.08
CA PHE A 63 6.56 15.21 7.34
C PHE A 63 5.68 14.07 6.80
N ILE A 64 4.38 14.15 7.01
CA ILE A 64 3.43 13.15 6.49
C ILE A 64 3.43 13.13 4.97
N ILE A 65 3.40 14.31 4.32
CA ILE A 65 3.44 14.40 2.86
C ILE A 65 4.76 13.85 2.31
N MET A 66 5.89 14.17 2.96
CA MET A 66 7.19 13.63 2.57
C MET A 66 7.25 12.09 2.71
N GLY A 67 6.71 11.56 3.82
CA GLY A 67 6.61 10.12 4.03
C GLY A 67 5.74 9.43 2.97
N LEU A 68 4.59 10.01 2.65
CA LEU A 68 3.71 9.51 1.59
C LEU A 68 4.38 9.57 0.22
N ALA A 69 5.06 10.67 -0.11
CA ALA A 69 5.78 10.81 -1.37
C ALA A 69 6.92 9.78 -1.50
N GLY A 70 7.67 9.56 -0.42
CA GLY A 70 8.71 8.53 -0.35
C GLY A 70 8.14 7.12 -0.53
N GLY A 71 7.04 6.80 0.15
CA GLY A 71 6.35 5.51 0.03
C GLY A 71 5.81 5.26 -1.38
N ILE A 72 5.17 6.26 -1.99
CA ILE A 72 4.69 6.18 -3.37
C ILE A 72 5.88 6.01 -4.34
N GLY A 73 6.95 6.77 -4.15
CA GLY A 73 8.14 6.70 -5.00
C GLY A 73 8.80 5.32 -4.97
N SER A 74 8.97 4.72 -3.79
CA SER A 74 9.56 3.38 -3.65
C SER A 74 8.66 2.30 -4.26
N THR A 75 7.34 2.37 -4.03
CA THR A 75 6.37 1.44 -4.60
C THR A 75 6.35 1.55 -6.14
N LEU A 76 6.37 2.78 -6.67
CA LEU A 76 6.39 3.00 -8.12
C LEU A 76 7.68 2.47 -8.76
N ALA A 77 8.84 2.68 -8.12
CA ALA A 77 10.11 2.16 -8.61
C ALA A 77 10.09 0.62 -8.71
N THR A 78 9.60 -0.06 -7.67
CA THR A 78 9.45 -1.52 -7.67
C THR A 78 8.45 -1.99 -8.72
N ALA A 79 7.31 -1.31 -8.86
CA ALA A 79 6.29 -1.65 -9.84
C ALA A 79 6.79 -1.49 -11.29
N VAL A 80 7.56 -0.44 -11.57
CA VAL A 80 8.17 -0.22 -12.89
C VAL A 80 9.12 -1.35 -13.23
N GLN A 81 10.02 -1.74 -12.32
CA GLN A 81 10.94 -2.85 -12.54
C GLN A 81 10.22 -4.17 -12.78
N LEU A 82 9.20 -4.48 -11.97
CA LEU A 82 8.42 -5.71 -12.09
C LEU A 82 7.70 -5.79 -13.45
N VAL A 83 7.01 -4.71 -13.83
CA VAL A 83 6.25 -4.67 -15.08
C VAL A 83 7.19 -4.65 -16.29
N SER A 84 8.31 -3.94 -16.22
CA SER A 84 9.31 -3.95 -17.28
C SER A 84 9.92 -5.34 -17.48
N GLY A 85 10.25 -6.05 -16.38
CA GLY A 85 10.73 -7.42 -16.45
C GLY A 85 9.71 -8.36 -17.09
N LEU A 86 8.42 -8.25 -16.73
CA LEU A 86 7.35 -9.04 -17.36
C LEU A 86 7.24 -8.75 -18.86
N TYR A 87 7.34 -7.49 -19.30
CA TYR A 87 7.33 -7.14 -20.72
C TYR A 87 8.58 -7.67 -21.45
N ALA A 88 9.75 -7.58 -20.82
CA ALA A 88 10.99 -8.12 -21.38
C ALA A 88 10.88 -9.63 -21.61
N ASP A 89 10.42 -10.37 -20.60
CA ASP A 89 10.30 -11.82 -20.66
C ASP A 89 9.21 -12.27 -21.64
N TYR A 90 8.04 -11.63 -21.63
CA TYR A 90 6.90 -12.06 -22.43
C TYR A 90 7.04 -11.70 -23.91
N PHE A 91 7.59 -10.52 -24.23
CA PHE A 91 7.74 -10.04 -25.60
C PHE A 91 9.17 -10.21 -26.14
N GLY A 92 10.10 -10.79 -25.36
CA GLY A 92 11.50 -10.95 -25.74
C GLY A 92 12.22 -9.61 -25.95
N LEU A 93 11.78 -8.57 -25.24
CA LEU A 93 12.40 -7.25 -25.33
C LEU A 93 13.63 -7.18 -24.43
N PRO A 94 14.67 -6.41 -24.81
CA PRO A 94 15.78 -6.18 -23.90
C PRO A 94 15.34 -5.34 -22.71
N ASP A 95 15.71 -5.76 -21.51
CA ASP A 95 15.44 -4.99 -20.27
C ASP A 95 16.36 -3.78 -20.22
N THR A 96 15.87 -2.68 -20.74
CA THR A 96 16.62 -1.42 -20.90
C THR A 96 15.98 -0.29 -20.12
N GLN A 97 16.77 0.73 -19.84
CA GLN A 97 16.27 1.96 -19.21
C GLN A 97 15.13 2.61 -20.02
N ALA A 98 15.17 2.48 -21.36
CA ALA A 98 14.10 2.99 -22.22
C ALA A 98 12.76 2.27 -21.96
N LEU A 99 12.77 0.96 -21.73
CA LEU A 99 11.60 0.19 -21.35
C LEU A 99 11.05 0.64 -19.99
N HIS A 100 11.93 0.83 -19.00
CA HIS A 100 11.54 1.35 -17.68
C HIS A 100 10.88 2.74 -17.78
N LEU A 101 11.46 3.64 -18.57
CA LEU A 101 10.88 4.97 -18.80
C LEU A 101 9.54 4.90 -19.54
N GLY A 102 9.39 3.98 -20.48
CA GLY A 102 8.11 3.73 -21.16
C GLY A 102 7.02 3.28 -20.21
N VAL A 103 7.32 2.31 -19.34
CA VAL A 103 6.40 1.82 -18.31
C VAL A 103 6.07 2.92 -17.29
N LEU A 104 7.04 3.69 -16.86
CA LEU A 104 6.84 4.85 -15.97
C LEU A 104 5.93 5.89 -16.64
N GLY A 105 6.16 6.18 -17.92
CA GLY A 105 5.31 7.06 -18.73
C GLY A 105 3.86 6.56 -18.79
N MET A 106 3.66 5.27 -19.01
CA MET A 106 2.34 4.65 -19.01
C MET A 106 1.63 4.83 -17.66
N PHE A 107 2.30 4.54 -16.53
CA PHE A 107 1.73 4.76 -15.20
C PHE A 107 1.39 6.23 -14.96
N THR A 108 2.25 7.13 -15.40
CA THR A 108 2.02 8.57 -15.29
C THR A 108 0.76 9.00 -16.06
N VAL A 109 0.60 8.53 -17.30
CA VAL A 109 -0.59 8.84 -18.12
C VAL A 109 -1.87 8.31 -17.48
N ILE A 110 -1.86 7.08 -16.98
CA ILE A 110 -3.00 6.47 -16.26
C ILE A 110 -3.37 7.30 -15.03
N THR A 111 -2.36 7.68 -14.24
CA THR A 111 -2.56 8.48 -13.03
C THR A 111 -3.11 9.86 -13.35
N LEU A 112 -2.53 10.57 -14.33
CA LEU A 112 -3.00 11.88 -14.76
C LEU A 112 -4.43 11.82 -15.36
N GLY A 113 -4.74 10.75 -16.09
CA GLY A 113 -6.08 10.51 -16.62
C GLY A 113 -7.12 10.32 -15.49
N SER A 114 -6.71 9.65 -14.42
CA SER A 114 -7.56 9.44 -13.24
C SER A 114 -7.83 10.75 -12.48
N ILE A 115 -6.84 11.64 -12.36
CA ILE A 115 -6.96 12.91 -11.62
C ILE A 115 -7.87 13.91 -12.36
N ARG A 116 -8.02 13.81 -13.68
CA ARG A 116 -8.94 14.66 -14.46
C ARG A 116 -10.42 14.45 -14.12
N LYS A 117 -10.77 13.31 -13.56
CA LYS A 117 -12.12 13.06 -13.02
C LYS A 117 -12.22 13.55 -11.58
N PRO A 118 -13.44 13.89 -11.08
CA PRO A 118 -13.61 14.16 -9.66
C PRO A 118 -12.93 13.05 -8.83
N LEU A 119 -12.13 13.43 -7.85
CA LEU A 119 -11.23 12.54 -7.12
C LEU A 119 -11.92 11.25 -6.64
N SER A 120 -13.14 11.38 -6.12
CA SER A 120 -13.96 10.24 -5.69
C SER A 120 -14.33 9.27 -6.83
N LYS A 121 -14.64 9.79 -8.02
CA LYS A 121 -15.04 8.96 -9.18
C LYS A 121 -13.84 8.30 -9.86
N GLY A 122 -12.74 9.03 -9.99
CA GLY A 122 -11.50 8.49 -10.60
C GLY A 122 -10.88 7.39 -9.76
N MET A 123 -10.73 7.63 -8.46
CA MET A 123 -10.20 6.64 -7.52
C MET A 123 -11.10 5.40 -7.42
N ARG A 124 -12.42 5.59 -7.36
CA ARG A 124 -13.36 4.48 -7.30
C ARG A 124 -13.26 3.59 -8.54
N LEU A 125 -13.22 4.18 -9.73
CA LEU A 125 -13.11 3.39 -10.97
C LEU A 125 -11.83 2.54 -11.00
N LEU A 126 -10.68 3.11 -10.64
CA LEU A 126 -9.42 2.36 -10.59
C LEU A 126 -9.44 1.28 -9.52
N SER A 127 -10.02 1.56 -8.35
CA SER A 127 -10.17 0.59 -7.26
C SER A 127 -11.07 -0.57 -7.66
N ASP A 128 -12.21 -0.29 -8.27
CA ASP A 128 -13.16 -1.32 -8.74
C ASP A 128 -12.51 -2.21 -9.81
N MET A 129 -11.81 -1.60 -10.79
CA MET A 129 -11.06 -2.35 -11.81
C MET A 129 -9.97 -3.22 -11.19
N ASN A 130 -9.18 -2.68 -10.26
CA ASN A 130 -8.15 -3.44 -9.58
C ASN A 130 -8.73 -4.62 -8.80
N SER A 131 -9.85 -4.41 -8.11
CA SER A 131 -10.54 -5.46 -7.34
C SER A 131 -11.06 -6.58 -8.24
N ILE A 132 -11.66 -6.23 -9.38
CA ILE A 132 -12.14 -7.19 -10.36
C ILE A 132 -10.98 -8.00 -10.95
N LEU A 133 -9.89 -7.32 -11.33
CA LEU A 133 -8.69 -8.00 -11.86
C LEU A 133 -8.06 -8.93 -10.83
N ALA A 134 -7.92 -8.48 -9.59
CA ALA A 134 -7.35 -9.29 -8.51
C ALA A 134 -8.21 -10.53 -8.22
N LEU A 135 -9.53 -10.38 -8.13
CA LEU A 135 -10.46 -11.49 -7.91
C LEU A 135 -10.48 -12.45 -9.10
N SER A 136 -10.42 -11.93 -10.33
CA SER A 136 -10.35 -12.76 -11.54
C SER A 136 -9.06 -13.57 -11.58
N LEU A 137 -7.93 -12.95 -11.28
CA LEU A 137 -6.63 -13.63 -11.20
C LEU A 137 -6.64 -14.71 -10.12
N LEU A 138 -7.18 -14.39 -8.94
CA LEU A 138 -7.32 -15.35 -7.85
C LEU A 138 -8.19 -16.54 -8.28
N ALA A 139 -9.33 -16.29 -8.93
CA ALA A 139 -10.21 -17.35 -9.44
C ALA A 139 -9.50 -18.24 -10.48
N ILE A 140 -8.78 -17.64 -11.43
CA ILE A 140 -8.02 -18.39 -12.45
C ILE A 140 -6.97 -19.28 -11.78
N VAL A 141 -6.21 -18.75 -10.82
CA VAL A 141 -5.17 -19.49 -10.10
C VAL A 141 -5.78 -20.62 -9.25
N LEU A 142 -6.90 -20.36 -8.57
CA LEU A 142 -7.57 -21.38 -7.76
C LEU A 142 -8.23 -22.47 -8.59
N ILE A 143 -8.85 -22.14 -9.71
CA ILE A 143 -9.56 -23.12 -10.56
C ILE A 143 -8.59 -23.86 -11.47
N GLY A 144 -7.64 -23.15 -12.08
CA GLY A 144 -6.68 -23.72 -13.05
C GLY A 144 -5.40 -24.26 -12.44
N GLY A 145 -5.11 -23.96 -11.18
CA GLY A 145 -3.89 -24.34 -10.48
C GLY A 145 -4.04 -25.53 -9.55
N ALA A 146 -2.97 -25.82 -8.81
CA ALA A 146 -2.96 -26.88 -7.79
C ALA A 146 -3.66 -26.40 -6.51
N THR A 147 -4.98 -26.31 -6.52
CA THR A 147 -5.82 -25.74 -5.45
C THR A 147 -5.50 -26.34 -4.08
N GLY A 148 -5.36 -27.66 -3.99
CA GLY A 148 -5.00 -28.35 -2.74
C GLY A 148 -3.65 -27.90 -2.19
N TYR A 149 -2.66 -27.68 -3.06
CA TYR A 149 -1.35 -27.17 -2.67
C TYR A 149 -1.44 -25.74 -2.12
N PHE A 150 -2.22 -24.86 -2.76
CA PHE A 150 -2.39 -23.48 -2.29
C PHE A 150 -3.07 -23.42 -0.93
N PHE A 151 -4.10 -24.23 -0.69
CA PHE A 151 -4.75 -24.28 0.62
C PHE A 151 -3.82 -24.87 1.68
N SER A 152 -3.09 -25.94 1.38
CA SER A 152 -2.12 -26.54 2.29
C SER A 152 -0.98 -25.56 2.62
N LEU A 153 -0.44 -24.88 1.60
CA LEU A 153 0.60 -23.87 1.78
C LEU A 153 0.08 -22.69 2.61
N GLY A 154 -1.12 -22.22 2.35
CA GLY A 154 -1.74 -21.10 3.07
C GLY A 154 -1.97 -21.42 4.54
N THR A 155 -2.54 -22.57 4.85
CA THR A 155 -2.77 -23.00 6.24
C THR A 155 -1.48 -23.23 7.00
N ASN A 156 -0.48 -23.87 6.38
CA ASN A 156 0.83 -24.07 6.99
C ASN A 156 1.53 -22.72 7.23
N THR A 157 1.46 -21.80 6.26
CA THR A 157 2.06 -20.46 6.39
C THR A 157 1.38 -19.65 7.49
N LEU A 158 0.04 -19.71 7.61
CA LEU A 158 -0.69 -19.09 8.71
C LEU A 158 -0.24 -19.63 10.07
N GLY A 159 -0.11 -20.95 10.21
CA GLY A 159 0.41 -21.57 11.42
C GLY A 159 1.80 -21.07 11.76
N MET A 160 2.71 -21.01 10.80
CA MET A 160 4.06 -20.49 10.98
C MET A 160 4.07 -19.00 11.40
N VAL A 161 3.23 -18.17 10.81
CA VAL A 161 3.13 -16.74 11.15
C VAL A 161 2.63 -16.56 12.58
N LEU A 162 1.62 -17.32 12.99
CA LEU A 162 1.10 -17.28 14.36
C LEU A 162 2.14 -17.76 15.40
N ASP A 163 2.89 -18.80 15.09
CA ASP A 163 3.95 -19.32 15.96
C ASP A 163 5.12 -18.33 16.07
N MET A 164 5.51 -17.70 14.98
CA MET A 164 6.60 -16.72 14.93
C MET A 164 6.21 -15.33 15.48
N PHE A 165 4.93 -15.06 15.63
CA PHE A 165 4.42 -13.73 15.99
C PHE A 165 5.07 -13.14 17.25
N PRO A 166 5.07 -13.82 18.40
CA PRO A 166 5.68 -13.26 19.61
C PRO A 166 7.18 -13.01 19.45
N ARG A 167 7.87 -13.86 18.68
CA ARG A 167 9.31 -13.72 18.43
C ARG A 167 9.61 -12.51 17.57
N VAL A 168 8.87 -12.34 16.46
CA VAL A 168 9.12 -11.24 15.51
C VAL A 168 8.68 -9.90 16.07
N SER A 169 7.57 -9.88 16.84
CA SER A 169 7.04 -8.63 17.42
C SER A 169 7.82 -8.15 18.65
N GLY A 170 8.41 -9.08 19.42
CA GLY A 170 9.18 -8.77 20.61
C GLY A 170 10.70 -8.83 20.43
N TRP A 171 11.16 -9.09 19.20
CA TRP A 171 12.59 -9.20 18.93
C TRP A 171 13.25 -7.84 18.96
N THR A 172 13.98 -7.61 20.00
CA THR A 172 14.98 -6.56 20.10
C THR A 172 16.32 -7.26 20.21
N ASP A 173 17.19 -7.14 19.21
CA ASP A 173 18.53 -7.70 19.27
C ASP A 173 19.52 -6.61 19.69
N PRO A 174 19.68 -6.36 21.00
CA PRO A 174 20.50 -5.27 21.49
C PRO A 174 22.01 -5.55 21.39
N PHE A 175 22.41 -6.75 20.94
CA PHE A 175 23.81 -7.22 21.02
C PHE A 175 24.38 -7.77 19.71
N ASN A 176 23.68 -7.68 18.59
CA ASN A 176 24.21 -8.02 17.27
C ASN A 176 24.44 -6.79 16.40
#